data_8189ead80478c834299bb594c2af6d75
#
_entry.id   8189ead80478c834299bb594c2af6d75
#
_cell.length_a   1.000
_cell.length_b   1.000
_cell.length_c   1.000
_cell.angle_alpha   90.00
_cell.angle_beta   90.00
_cell.angle_gamma   90.00
#
_symmetry.space_group_name_H-M   'P 1'
#
loop_
_entity.id
_entity.type
_entity.pdbx_description
1 polymer ?
#
loop_
_entity_poly.entity_id
_entity_poly.type
_entity_poly.pdbx_seq_one_letter_code
_entity_poly.pdbx_strand_id
1 'polypeptide(L)'
;MNQDPIGLWGGFNVYQFAPNVQDWVDPLGLSKCSSRSKTPNPYQGVKKASKYLKSQGVPRKYRKQILESFDRETIKVRSAGTSEYGLRYFDGINAQAKGRYLFETFPATRSSLTVKPKWNLMTNIAQFKVKLGTTIIEGKAAPQGLGLPGGQTQKYINDLERLIRQ
;
A
#
# COMPACT_ATOMS: atom_id res chain seq x y z
N MET A 1 -30.40 -16.28 45.89
CA MET A 1 -29.23 -15.87 45.07
C MET A 1 -29.21 -16.74 43.82
N ASN A 2 -29.68 -16.20 42.72
CA ASN A 2 -29.55 -16.89 41.44
C ASN A 2 -28.15 -16.63 40.88
N GLN A 3 -27.30 -17.61 41.04
CA GLN A 3 -26.03 -17.61 40.27
C GLN A 3 -26.40 -18.01 38.83
N ASP A 4 -25.98 -17.14 37.89
CA ASP A 4 -26.08 -17.40 36.46
C ASP A 4 -25.30 -18.69 36.15
N PRO A 5 -25.92 -19.78 35.71
CA PRO A 5 -25.24 -21.04 35.43
C PRO A 5 -24.31 -20.98 34.24
N ILE A 6 -24.21 -19.84 33.52
CA ILE A 6 -23.38 -19.64 32.34
C ILE A 6 -22.10 -18.85 32.68
N GLY A 7 -21.98 -18.29 33.91
CA GLY A 7 -20.88 -17.38 34.27
C GLY A 7 -19.48 -17.98 34.22
N LEU A 8 -19.34 -19.30 34.16
CA LEU A 8 -18.03 -19.98 34.04
C LEU A 8 -17.70 -20.49 32.65
N TRP A 9 -18.65 -20.45 31.71
CA TRP A 9 -18.45 -20.94 30.33
C TRP A 9 -18.43 -19.82 29.28
N GLY A 10 -18.73 -18.60 29.67
CA GLY A 10 -18.81 -17.43 28.79
C GLY A 10 -17.50 -16.71 28.48
N GLY A 11 -16.36 -17.38 28.59
CA GLY A 11 -15.05 -16.76 28.28
C GLY A 11 -14.47 -15.98 29.45
N PHE A 12 -13.18 -16.06 29.59
CA PHE A 12 -12.34 -15.58 30.71
C PHE A 12 -12.33 -14.07 30.93
N ASN A 13 -13.22 -13.31 30.31
CA ASN A 13 -13.13 -11.86 30.43
C ASN A 13 -14.51 -11.19 30.35
N VAL A 14 -15.17 -11.08 31.51
CA VAL A 14 -16.37 -10.26 31.68
C VAL A 14 -16.08 -8.77 31.38
N TYR A 15 -14.80 -8.41 31.27
CA TYR A 15 -14.33 -7.06 30.99
C TYR A 15 -13.91 -6.85 29.52
N GLN A 16 -14.06 -7.86 28.68
CA GLN A 16 -13.69 -7.74 27.26
C GLN A 16 -14.73 -6.94 26.41
N PHE A 17 -15.85 -6.55 27.01
CA PHE A 17 -16.91 -5.81 26.31
C PHE A 17 -16.62 -4.33 26.08
N ALA A 18 -15.64 -3.78 26.76
CA ALA A 18 -15.19 -2.40 26.54
C ALA A 18 -13.71 -2.27 26.92
N PRO A 19 -12.79 -2.43 25.94
CA PRO A 19 -11.36 -2.25 26.21
C PRO A 19 -11.01 -0.78 26.44
N ASN A 20 -11.67 -0.03 27.16
CA ASN A 20 -11.39 1.32 27.64
C ASN A 20 -12.66 2.04 28.11
N VAL A 21 -13.29 1.48 29.12
CA VAL A 21 -14.43 2.17 29.77
C VAL A 21 -13.95 3.50 30.40
N GLN A 22 -12.67 3.60 30.73
CA GLN A 22 -12.07 4.82 31.28
C GLN A 22 -11.97 5.96 30.28
N ASP A 23 -11.89 5.65 28.98
CA ASP A 23 -11.86 6.67 27.91
C ASP A 23 -13.26 7.13 27.49
N TRP A 24 -14.32 6.47 28.01
CA TRP A 24 -15.70 6.74 27.63
C TRP A 24 -16.50 7.51 28.67
N VAL A 25 -16.00 7.55 29.89
CA VAL A 25 -16.66 8.25 30.99
C VAL A 25 -15.78 9.43 31.40
N ASP A 26 -16.19 10.63 31.04
CA ASP A 26 -15.73 11.88 31.65
C ASP A 26 -16.60 12.11 32.90
N PRO A 27 -16.14 11.73 34.11
CA PRO A 27 -16.95 11.79 35.33
C PRO A 27 -17.29 13.21 35.76
N LEU A 28 -16.66 14.22 35.15
CA LEU A 28 -16.83 15.61 35.51
C LEU A 28 -17.34 16.50 34.38
N GLY A 29 -17.47 15.95 33.15
CA GLY A 29 -17.97 16.69 31.98
C GLY A 29 -17.12 17.92 31.62
N LEU A 30 -15.87 17.99 32.11
CA LEU A 30 -15.09 19.24 32.13
C LEU A 30 -14.01 19.28 31.03
N SER A 31 -13.75 18.19 30.35
CA SER A 31 -12.79 18.20 29.25
C SER A 31 -13.25 17.34 28.10
N LYS A 32 -13.67 17.97 27.01
CA LYS A 32 -13.42 17.37 25.70
C LYS A 32 -11.91 17.17 25.64
N CYS A 33 -11.46 15.93 25.75
CA CYS A 33 -10.07 15.57 25.53
C CYS A 33 -9.72 15.91 24.08
N SER A 34 -9.40 17.16 23.81
CA SER A 34 -8.98 17.67 22.49
C SER A 34 -7.49 17.44 22.23
N SER A 35 -6.85 16.62 23.04
CA SER A 35 -5.51 16.10 22.76
C SER A 35 -5.60 14.67 22.23
N ARG A 36 -6.39 14.48 21.15
CA ARG A 36 -6.03 13.41 20.20
C ARG A 36 -4.66 13.82 19.64
N SER A 37 -3.60 13.30 20.23
CA SER A 37 -2.35 13.16 19.49
C SER A 37 -2.76 12.51 18.18
N LYS A 38 -2.63 13.25 17.09
CA LYS A 38 -2.90 12.72 15.75
C LYS A 38 -1.81 11.71 15.46
N THR A 39 -1.92 10.51 16.01
CA THR A 39 -1.14 9.39 15.52
C THR A 39 -1.45 9.31 14.03
N PRO A 40 -0.45 9.46 13.16
CA PRO A 40 -0.70 9.46 11.74
C PRO A 40 -1.41 8.17 11.39
N ASN A 41 -2.58 8.26 10.78
CA ASN A 41 -3.30 7.05 10.35
C ASN A 41 -2.41 6.31 9.34
N PRO A 42 -1.89 5.12 9.65
CA PRO A 42 -0.95 4.39 8.78
C PRO A 42 -1.54 4.11 7.40
N TYR A 43 -2.87 4.09 7.28
CA TYR A 43 -3.58 3.87 6.01
C TYR A 43 -3.97 5.16 5.27
N GLN A 44 -3.46 6.33 5.67
CA GLN A 44 -3.76 7.57 4.96
C GLN A 44 -3.30 7.52 3.50
N GLY A 45 -2.15 6.92 3.23
CA GLY A 45 -1.63 6.71 1.87
C GLY A 45 -2.57 5.86 1.01
N VAL A 46 -3.12 4.78 1.57
CA VAL A 46 -4.10 3.91 0.90
C VAL A 46 -5.34 4.70 0.48
N LYS A 47 -5.89 5.54 1.38
CA LYS A 47 -7.06 6.37 1.08
C LYS A 47 -6.78 7.37 -0.04
N LYS A 48 -5.62 8.06 0.01
CA LYS A 48 -5.20 9.01 -1.04
C LYS A 48 -5.01 8.31 -2.38
N ALA A 49 -4.30 7.18 -2.42
CA ALA A 49 -4.08 6.40 -3.64
C ALA A 49 -5.39 5.87 -4.22
N SER A 50 -6.29 5.34 -3.39
CA SER A 50 -7.61 4.86 -3.83
C SER A 50 -8.46 5.99 -4.41
N LYS A 51 -8.45 7.19 -3.80
CA LYS A 51 -9.15 8.36 -4.31
C LYS A 51 -8.59 8.81 -5.66
N TYR A 52 -7.27 8.89 -5.79
CA TYR A 52 -6.61 9.20 -7.06
C TYR A 52 -6.97 8.20 -8.15
N LEU A 53 -6.81 6.90 -7.91
CA LEU A 53 -7.17 5.87 -8.89
C LEU A 53 -8.65 5.91 -9.28
N LYS A 54 -9.54 6.26 -8.34
CA LYS A 54 -10.96 6.47 -8.63
C LYS A 54 -11.17 7.65 -9.57
N SER A 55 -10.50 8.77 -9.35
CA SER A 55 -10.59 9.95 -10.23
C SER A 55 -10.04 9.69 -11.64
N GLN A 56 -9.14 8.70 -11.78
CA GLN A 56 -8.64 8.23 -13.07
C GLN A 56 -9.53 7.16 -13.74
N GLY A 57 -10.72 6.92 -13.21
CA GLY A 57 -11.66 5.94 -13.76
C GLY A 57 -11.29 4.47 -13.54
N VAL A 58 -10.30 4.17 -12.68
CA VAL A 58 -9.88 2.79 -12.42
C VAL A 58 -10.97 2.04 -11.64
N PRO A 59 -11.51 0.91 -12.14
CA PRO A 59 -12.54 0.13 -11.46
C PRO A 59 -12.10 -0.37 -10.09
N ARG A 60 -13.06 -0.54 -9.14
CA ARG A 60 -12.77 -0.94 -7.75
C ARG A 60 -11.92 -2.21 -7.65
N LYS A 61 -12.19 -3.21 -8.49
CA LYS A 61 -11.44 -4.49 -8.54
C LYS A 61 -9.95 -4.24 -8.80
N TYR A 62 -9.63 -3.46 -9.83
CA TYR A 62 -8.24 -3.14 -10.19
C TYR A 62 -7.57 -2.23 -9.16
N ARG A 63 -8.29 -1.25 -8.59
CA ARG A 63 -7.75 -0.44 -7.48
C ARG A 63 -7.33 -1.29 -6.31
N LYS A 64 -8.15 -2.29 -5.94
CA LYS A 64 -7.83 -3.24 -4.87
C LYS A 64 -6.53 -4.00 -5.20
N GLN A 65 -6.42 -4.56 -6.40
CA GLN A 65 -5.22 -5.29 -6.84
C GLN A 65 -3.95 -4.41 -6.82
N ILE A 66 -4.06 -3.16 -7.30
CA ILE A 66 -2.94 -2.20 -7.28
C ILE A 66 -2.51 -1.91 -5.84
N LEU A 67 -3.44 -1.63 -4.95
CA LEU A 67 -3.12 -1.31 -3.55
C LEU A 67 -2.61 -2.53 -2.77
N GLU A 68 -3.05 -3.73 -3.10
CA GLU A 68 -2.57 -4.99 -2.50
C GLU A 68 -1.17 -5.40 -2.99
N SER A 69 -0.68 -4.81 -4.09
CA SER A 69 0.70 -5.02 -4.51
C SER A 69 1.72 -4.25 -3.68
N PHE A 70 1.27 -3.36 -2.81
CA PHE A 70 2.10 -2.57 -1.90
C PHE A 70 1.86 -2.97 -0.44
N ASP A 71 2.89 -2.88 0.35
CA ASP A 71 2.75 -2.84 1.80
C ASP A 71 1.98 -1.56 2.18
N ARG A 72 0.80 -1.73 2.75
CA ARG A 72 -0.22 -0.68 2.94
C ARG A 72 0.26 0.49 3.78
N GLU A 73 1.12 0.23 4.77
CA GLU A 73 1.65 1.25 5.67
C GLU A 73 2.68 2.15 4.98
N THR A 74 3.31 1.65 3.91
CA THR A 74 4.35 2.34 3.17
C THR A 74 3.84 3.20 2.02
N ILE A 75 2.55 3.06 1.66
CA ILE A 75 1.97 3.76 0.51
C ILE A 75 2.00 5.27 0.69
N LYS A 76 2.60 5.94 -0.30
CA LYS A 76 2.62 7.39 -0.44
C LYS A 76 2.11 7.78 -1.83
N VAL A 77 1.47 8.95 -1.92
CA VAL A 77 1.08 9.56 -3.20
C VAL A 77 1.79 10.89 -3.30
N ARG A 78 2.57 11.06 -4.35
CA ARG A 78 3.35 12.26 -4.62
C ARG A 78 3.36 12.61 -6.10
N SER A 79 3.83 13.79 -6.44
CA SER A 79 4.10 14.19 -7.81
C SER A 79 5.56 13.93 -8.18
N ALA A 80 5.79 13.59 -9.45
CA ALA A 80 7.14 13.42 -10.01
C ALA A 80 7.89 14.75 -10.03
N GLY A 81 9.15 14.71 -9.63
CA GLY A 81 10.10 15.82 -9.77
C GLY A 81 10.70 15.92 -11.18
N THR A 82 11.63 16.87 -11.36
CA THR A 82 12.28 17.13 -12.66
C THR A 82 13.20 16.00 -13.13
N SER A 83 13.85 15.30 -12.19
CA SER A 83 14.79 14.20 -12.47
C SER A 83 14.23 12.84 -12.08
N GLU A 84 12.91 12.69 -12.13
CA GLU A 84 12.26 11.44 -11.77
C GLU A 84 12.45 10.38 -12.86
N TYR A 85 12.92 9.21 -12.44
CA TYR A 85 13.11 8.06 -13.32
C TYR A 85 12.62 6.76 -12.66
N GLY A 86 12.55 5.72 -13.45
CA GLY A 86 12.28 4.39 -12.97
C GLY A 86 12.75 3.32 -13.94
N LEU A 87 13.08 2.18 -13.40
CA LEU A 87 13.53 1.00 -14.11
C LEU A 87 12.45 -0.05 -14.11
N ARG A 88 12.41 -0.85 -15.16
CA ARG A 88 11.45 -1.96 -15.27
C ARG A 88 12.10 -3.16 -15.90
N TYR A 89 11.97 -4.31 -15.27
CA TYR A 89 12.24 -5.58 -15.90
C TYR A 89 11.10 -5.97 -16.84
N PHE A 90 11.45 -6.58 -17.97
CA PHE A 90 10.50 -7.11 -18.95
C PHE A 90 11.09 -8.32 -19.67
N ASP A 91 10.25 -9.11 -20.35
CA ASP A 91 10.67 -10.27 -21.15
C ASP A 91 10.19 -10.19 -22.60
N GLY A 92 9.32 -9.22 -22.92
CA GLY A 92 8.74 -9.07 -24.24
C GLY A 92 7.60 -10.05 -24.57
N ILE A 93 7.39 -11.05 -23.74
CA ILE A 93 6.34 -12.09 -23.89
C ILE A 93 5.21 -11.84 -22.92
N ASN A 94 5.46 -12.05 -21.62
CA ASN A 94 4.47 -11.87 -20.55
C ASN A 94 4.40 -10.41 -20.05
N ALA A 95 5.54 -9.72 -20.13
CA ALA A 95 5.66 -8.34 -19.70
C ALA A 95 6.33 -7.48 -20.76
N GLN A 96 5.63 -6.45 -21.20
CA GLN A 96 6.16 -5.45 -22.12
C GLN A 96 7.13 -4.50 -21.42
N ALA A 97 8.04 -3.88 -22.20
CA ALA A 97 8.99 -2.90 -21.68
C ALA A 97 8.28 -1.73 -20.99
N LYS A 98 7.26 -1.14 -21.64
CA LYS A 98 6.45 -0.07 -21.08
C LYS A 98 5.37 -0.64 -20.15
N GLY A 99 5.36 -0.24 -18.89
CA GLY A 99 4.39 -0.74 -17.91
C GLY A 99 4.31 0.14 -16.67
N ARG A 100 3.27 -0.06 -15.87
CA ARG A 100 2.89 0.83 -14.77
C ARG A 100 3.74 0.72 -13.53
N TYR A 101 4.44 -0.41 -13.32
CA TYR A 101 5.27 -0.64 -12.14
C TYR A 101 6.74 -0.45 -12.50
N LEU A 102 7.40 0.43 -11.75
CA LEU A 102 8.80 0.76 -11.90
C LEU A 102 9.51 0.62 -10.55
N PHE A 103 10.82 0.42 -10.56
CA PHE A 103 11.68 0.49 -9.39
C PHE A 103 12.84 1.44 -9.65
N GLU A 104 13.59 1.82 -8.62
CA GLU A 104 14.65 2.82 -8.77
C GLU A 104 16.02 2.31 -8.31
N THR A 105 16.06 1.48 -7.30
CA THR A 105 17.29 1.07 -6.61
C THR A 105 17.67 -0.37 -6.90
N PHE A 106 18.96 -0.60 -7.09
CA PHE A 106 19.58 -1.91 -7.15
C PHE A 106 20.23 -2.30 -5.80
N PRO A 107 20.34 -3.60 -5.50
CA PRO A 107 19.82 -4.73 -6.27
C PRO A 107 18.31 -4.87 -6.17
N ALA A 108 17.66 -5.13 -7.29
CA ALA A 108 16.23 -5.42 -7.37
C ALA A 108 16.06 -6.84 -7.90
N THR A 109 15.67 -7.74 -7.03
CA THR A 109 15.49 -9.16 -7.33
C THR A 109 14.03 -9.52 -7.55
N ARG A 110 13.78 -10.67 -8.15
CA ARG A 110 12.44 -11.23 -8.29
C ARG A 110 11.70 -11.31 -6.94
N SER A 111 12.39 -11.74 -5.91
CA SER A 111 11.84 -11.90 -4.56
C SER A 111 11.53 -10.55 -3.91
N SER A 112 12.41 -9.57 -4.05
CA SER A 112 12.21 -8.22 -3.47
C SER A 112 11.12 -7.40 -4.18
N LEU A 113 10.93 -7.62 -5.50
CA LEU A 113 9.87 -7.00 -6.31
C LEU A 113 8.59 -7.83 -6.37
N THR A 114 8.57 -9.02 -5.77
CA THR A 114 7.43 -9.97 -5.76
C THR A 114 6.90 -10.34 -7.14
N VAL A 115 7.78 -10.47 -8.13
CA VAL A 115 7.42 -10.79 -9.50
C VAL A 115 7.39 -12.30 -9.72
N LYS A 116 6.21 -12.88 -9.97
CA LYS A 116 6.07 -14.30 -10.27
C LYS A 116 6.63 -14.61 -11.68
N PRO A 117 7.32 -15.77 -11.89
CA PRO A 117 7.87 -16.13 -13.20
C PRO A 117 6.85 -16.08 -14.34
N LYS A 118 5.62 -16.52 -14.07
CA LYS A 118 4.52 -16.47 -15.05
C LYS A 118 4.07 -15.07 -15.47
N TRP A 119 4.46 -14.05 -14.70
CA TRP A 119 4.12 -12.66 -15.01
C TRP A 119 5.23 -11.94 -15.77
N ASN A 120 6.48 -12.32 -15.53
CA ASN A 120 7.64 -11.68 -16.14
C ASN A 120 8.89 -12.52 -15.87
N LEU A 121 9.59 -12.92 -16.92
CA LEU A 121 10.84 -13.67 -16.81
C LEU A 121 12.04 -12.79 -16.41
N MET A 122 11.89 -11.46 -16.48
CA MET A 122 12.90 -10.45 -16.08
C MET A 122 14.22 -10.60 -16.86
N THR A 123 14.13 -10.88 -18.16
CA THR A 123 15.30 -11.11 -19.03
C THR A 123 15.97 -9.81 -19.49
N ASN A 124 15.20 -8.72 -19.51
CA ASN A 124 15.66 -7.41 -19.97
C ASN A 124 15.26 -6.32 -18.98
N ILE A 125 15.93 -5.17 -19.09
CA ILE A 125 15.64 -3.98 -18.30
C ILE A 125 15.44 -2.78 -19.22
N ALA A 126 14.49 -1.92 -18.88
CA ALA A 126 14.26 -0.65 -19.56
C ALA A 126 14.24 0.48 -18.52
N GLN A 127 14.79 1.63 -18.89
CA GLN A 127 14.75 2.86 -18.10
C GLN A 127 13.73 3.83 -18.69
N PHE A 128 13.00 4.49 -17.81
CA PHE A 128 12.02 5.51 -18.17
C PHE A 128 12.22 6.77 -17.35
N LYS A 129 12.21 7.90 -18.02
CA LYS A 129 12.03 9.20 -17.39
C LYS A 129 10.55 9.45 -17.18
N VAL A 130 10.18 9.90 -15.99
CA VAL A 130 8.79 10.25 -15.64
C VAL A 130 8.59 11.74 -15.83
N LYS A 131 7.57 12.13 -16.59
CA LYS A 131 7.27 13.54 -16.83
C LYS A 131 6.96 14.26 -15.52
N LEU A 132 7.47 15.48 -15.40
CA LEU A 132 7.24 16.37 -14.25
C LEU A 132 5.74 16.47 -13.93
N GLY A 133 5.40 16.47 -12.65
CA GLY A 133 4.02 16.60 -12.17
C GLY A 133 3.16 15.35 -12.31
N THR A 134 3.72 14.24 -12.83
CA THR A 134 2.99 12.95 -12.88
C THR A 134 2.72 12.44 -11.47
N THR A 135 1.48 12.03 -11.21
CA THR A 135 1.15 11.42 -9.92
C THR A 135 1.73 10.01 -9.83
N ILE A 136 2.51 9.77 -8.80
CA ILE A 136 3.15 8.50 -8.48
C ILE A 136 2.53 7.94 -7.19
N ILE A 137 2.14 6.67 -7.22
CA ILE A 137 1.88 5.89 -6.02
C ILE A 137 3.16 5.11 -5.73
N GLU A 138 3.77 5.35 -4.59
CA GLU A 138 5.05 4.76 -4.18
C GLU A 138 4.87 4.00 -2.88
N GLY A 139 5.60 2.90 -2.73
CA GLY A 139 5.62 2.11 -1.52
C GLY A 139 6.45 0.85 -1.68
N LYS A 140 6.61 0.09 -0.61
CA LYS A 140 7.30 -1.20 -0.67
C LYS A 140 6.40 -2.26 -1.31
N ALA A 141 6.99 -3.16 -2.10
CA ALA A 141 6.30 -4.31 -2.66
C ALA A 141 5.79 -5.21 -1.53
N ALA A 142 4.51 -5.56 -1.55
CA ALA A 142 3.91 -6.46 -0.58
C ALA A 142 4.35 -7.91 -0.83
N PRO A 143 4.47 -8.74 0.21
CA PRO A 143 4.78 -10.15 0.04
C PRO A 143 3.69 -10.86 -0.77
N GLN A 144 4.10 -11.79 -1.65
CA GLN A 144 3.22 -12.54 -2.56
C GLN A 144 3.35 -14.06 -2.36
N GLY A 145 3.45 -14.49 -1.12
CA GLY A 145 3.60 -15.89 -0.73
C GLY A 145 5.05 -16.31 -0.47
N LEU A 146 5.26 -17.62 -0.34
CA LEU A 146 6.56 -18.20 -0.03
C LEU A 146 7.60 -17.88 -1.12
N GLY A 147 8.78 -17.45 -0.71
CA GLY A 147 9.88 -17.07 -1.60
C GLY A 147 9.77 -15.68 -2.25
N LEU A 148 8.69 -14.93 -1.98
CA LEU A 148 8.49 -13.58 -2.47
C LEU A 148 8.19 -12.62 -1.31
N PRO A 149 9.17 -12.30 -0.45
CA PRO A 149 8.98 -11.48 0.74
C PRO A 149 8.67 -10.02 0.43
N GLY A 150 9.02 -9.52 -0.75
CA GLY A 150 8.82 -8.13 -1.11
C GLY A 150 9.84 -7.19 -0.47
N GLY A 151 9.40 -5.97 -0.16
CA GLY A 151 10.19 -4.97 0.56
C GLY A 151 10.94 -3.98 -0.32
N GLN A 152 11.11 -4.25 -1.62
CA GLN A 152 11.68 -3.29 -2.56
C GLN A 152 10.73 -2.11 -2.78
N THR A 153 11.25 -0.89 -2.78
CA THR A 153 10.47 0.28 -3.17
C THR A 153 10.09 0.20 -4.64
N GLN A 154 8.80 0.33 -4.91
CA GLN A 154 8.25 0.38 -6.26
C GLN A 154 7.35 1.60 -6.44
N LYS A 155 7.24 2.04 -7.69
CA LYS A 155 6.42 3.15 -8.13
C LYS A 155 5.34 2.63 -9.07
N TYR A 156 4.12 3.09 -8.91
CA TYR A 156 3.03 2.83 -9.84
C TYR A 156 2.60 4.12 -10.51
N ILE A 157 2.54 4.11 -11.83
CA ILE A 157 2.13 5.23 -12.68
C ILE A 157 0.95 4.76 -13.52
N ASN A 158 -0.19 5.42 -13.35
CA ASN A 158 -1.42 5.00 -14.04
C ASN A 158 -1.41 5.37 -15.53
N ASP A 159 -0.89 6.55 -15.86
CA ASP A 159 -0.82 7.07 -17.23
C ASP A 159 0.53 6.74 -17.87
N LEU A 160 0.54 5.79 -18.80
CA LEU A 160 1.74 5.35 -19.49
C LEU A 160 2.31 6.42 -20.45
N GLU A 161 1.52 7.38 -20.91
CA GLU A 161 2.00 8.48 -21.76
C GLU A 161 2.92 9.45 -21.01
N ARG A 162 2.96 9.34 -19.71
CA ARG A 162 3.88 10.07 -18.84
C ARG A 162 5.27 9.44 -18.75
N LEU A 163 5.48 8.26 -19.37
CA LEU A 163 6.76 7.53 -19.38
C LEU A 163 7.46 7.74 -20.73
N ILE A 164 8.67 8.28 -20.67
CA ILE A 164 9.58 8.47 -21.82
C ILE A 164 10.71 7.46 -21.68
N ARG A 165 10.83 6.54 -22.64
CA ARG A 165 11.91 5.54 -22.67
C ARG A 165 13.24 6.25 -22.93
N GLN A 166 14.26 5.89 -22.17
CA GLN A 166 15.65 6.35 -22.34
C GLN A 166 16.44 5.35 -23.17
#